data_5522adb99550a0a7a75927e43e5f035c
#
_entry.id   5522adb99550a0a7a75927e43e5f035c
#
_cell.length_a   1.000
_cell.length_b   1.000
_cell.length_c   1.000
_cell.angle_alpha   90.00
_cell.angle_beta   90.00
_cell.angle_gamma   90.00
#
_symmetry.space_group_name_H-M   'P 1'
#
loop_
_entity.id
_entity.type
_entity.pdbx_description
1 polymer ?
#
loop_
_entity_poly.entity_id
_entity_poly.type
_entity_poly.pdbx_seq_one_letter_code
_entity_poly.pdbx_strand_id
1 'polypeptide(L)'
;MLAYQYLSMALSQLSNHVIVCGYGLVGEKIVELLQQYGIEFVVIEIDKAKADALKEKGINTVFGDATSSRVLKEAGIERAKAIAIATDDDAKNLFILIAAKSLNSKIIIATRANTELVRNKLKEAGAGFVATPNKSASEELFRELTKGA
;
A
#
# COMPACT_ATOMS: atom_id res chain seq x y z
N MET A 1 -9.12 19.95 -14.98
CA MET A 1 -10.58 19.69 -14.86
C MET A 1 -10.98 18.41 -15.57
N LEU A 2 -10.81 18.35 -16.89
CA LEU A 2 -11.17 17.14 -17.65
C LEU A 2 -10.39 15.91 -17.22
N ALA A 3 -9.08 16.03 -17.00
CA ALA A 3 -8.25 14.92 -16.54
C ALA A 3 -8.69 14.41 -15.15
N TYR A 4 -9.03 15.32 -14.26
CA TYR A 4 -9.51 14.97 -12.92
C TYR A 4 -10.84 14.22 -12.98
N GLN A 5 -11.80 14.73 -13.78
CA GLN A 5 -13.08 14.05 -13.97
C GLN A 5 -12.93 12.68 -14.60
N TYR A 6 -12.04 12.56 -15.57
CA TYR A 6 -11.74 11.29 -16.23
C TYR A 6 -11.19 10.27 -15.24
N LEU A 7 -10.20 10.66 -14.41
CA LEU A 7 -9.62 9.78 -13.38
C LEU A 7 -10.66 9.38 -12.34
N SER A 8 -11.49 10.32 -11.90
CA SER A 8 -12.56 10.05 -10.93
C SER A 8 -13.58 9.04 -11.47
N MET A 9 -13.94 9.14 -12.76
CA MET A 9 -14.83 8.18 -13.41
C MET A 9 -14.17 6.82 -13.62
N ALA A 10 -12.86 6.80 -13.85
CA ALA A 10 -12.11 5.57 -14.10
C ALA A 10 -11.95 4.68 -12.86
N LEU A 11 -12.10 5.24 -11.65
CA LEU A 11 -11.90 4.50 -10.40
C LEU A 11 -12.77 3.25 -10.31
N SER A 12 -14.03 3.35 -10.68
CA SER A 12 -14.97 2.21 -10.65
C SER A 12 -14.65 1.16 -11.73
N GLN A 13 -13.85 1.51 -12.72
CA GLN A 13 -13.47 0.64 -13.84
C GLN A 13 -12.09 0.02 -13.65
N LEU A 14 -11.35 0.39 -12.61
CA LEU A 14 -10.04 -0.18 -12.35
C LEU A 14 -10.15 -1.69 -12.10
N SER A 15 -9.29 -2.44 -12.77
CA SER A 15 -9.14 -3.87 -12.55
C SER A 15 -7.69 -4.26 -12.79
N ASN A 16 -7.26 -5.33 -12.18
CA ASN A 16 -5.88 -5.80 -12.24
C ASN A 16 -4.87 -4.71 -11.82
N HIS A 17 -5.30 -3.82 -10.94
CA HIS A 17 -4.55 -2.66 -10.45
C HIS A 17 -3.91 -2.95 -9.09
N VAL A 18 -3.09 -2.01 -8.63
CA VAL A 18 -2.46 -2.05 -7.31
C VAL A 18 -3.17 -1.08 -6.38
N ILE A 19 -3.46 -1.52 -5.16
CA ILE A 19 -3.97 -0.66 -4.10
C ILE A 19 -2.79 -0.33 -3.18
N VAL A 20 -2.60 0.96 -2.86
CA VAL A 20 -1.57 1.42 -1.95
C VAL A 20 -2.25 1.98 -0.70
N CYS A 21 -2.03 1.34 0.45
CA CYS A 21 -2.57 1.79 1.73
C CYS A 21 -1.52 2.58 2.50
N GLY A 22 -1.78 3.87 2.71
CA GLY A 22 -0.88 4.78 3.39
C GLY A 22 0.03 5.52 2.43
N TYR A 23 0.08 6.84 2.60
CA TYR A 23 0.89 7.72 1.78
C TYR A 23 1.92 8.46 2.63
N GLY A 24 2.66 7.71 3.45
CA GLY A 24 3.84 8.18 4.15
C GLY A 24 5.07 8.03 3.23
N LEU A 25 6.26 8.03 3.79
CA LEU A 25 7.50 7.96 2.99
C LEU A 25 7.57 6.73 2.09
N VAL A 26 7.18 5.57 2.60
CA VAL A 26 7.19 4.33 1.82
C VAL A 26 6.12 4.33 0.75
N GLY A 27 4.89 4.68 1.12
CA GLY A 27 3.76 4.72 0.18
C GLY A 27 3.97 5.72 -0.94
N GLU A 28 4.47 6.90 -0.62
CA GLU A 28 4.80 7.93 -1.60
C GLU A 28 5.80 7.41 -2.64
N LYS A 29 6.84 6.72 -2.17
CA LYS A 29 7.86 6.17 -3.08
C LYS A 29 7.30 5.04 -3.95
N ILE A 30 6.43 4.21 -3.41
CA ILE A 30 5.74 3.17 -4.19
C ILE A 30 4.91 3.82 -5.30
N VAL A 31 4.17 4.88 -4.97
CA VAL A 31 3.35 5.61 -5.95
C VAL A 31 4.22 6.20 -7.07
N GLU A 32 5.35 6.82 -6.73
CA GLU A 32 6.30 7.33 -7.74
C GLU A 32 6.74 6.22 -8.69
N LEU A 33 7.07 5.06 -8.16
CA LEU A 33 7.51 3.91 -8.96
C LEU A 33 6.38 3.38 -9.85
N LEU A 34 5.16 3.27 -9.32
CA LEU A 34 4.01 2.83 -10.10
C LEU A 34 3.74 3.79 -11.26
N GLN A 35 3.84 5.10 -11.01
CA GLN A 35 3.68 6.11 -12.06
C GLN A 35 4.79 6.00 -13.11
N GLN A 36 6.02 5.84 -12.66
CA GLN A 36 7.18 5.72 -13.55
C GLN A 36 7.06 4.51 -14.49
N TYR A 37 6.52 3.41 -14.01
CA TYR A 37 6.37 2.19 -14.79
C TYR A 37 4.99 2.04 -15.46
N GLY A 38 4.13 3.05 -15.36
CA GLY A 38 2.83 3.05 -16.01
C GLY A 38 1.86 2.00 -15.48
N ILE A 39 1.96 1.66 -14.20
CA ILE A 39 1.09 0.67 -13.55
C ILE A 39 -0.09 1.38 -12.92
N GLU A 40 -1.32 0.95 -13.23
CA GLU A 40 -2.54 1.52 -12.66
C GLU A 40 -2.64 1.21 -11.17
N PHE A 41 -3.04 2.22 -10.40
CA PHE A 41 -3.15 2.10 -8.95
C PHE A 41 -4.17 3.04 -8.37
N VAL A 42 -4.55 2.78 -7.13
CA VAL A 42 -5.37 3.67 -6.31
C VAL A 42 -4.74 3.74 -4.90
N VAL A 43 -4.74 4.94 -4.31
CA VAL A 43 -4.26 5.16 -2.95
C VAL A 43 -5.45 5.21 -1.99
N ILE A 44 -5.35 4.53 -0.87
CA ILE A 44 -6.27 4.71 0.25
C ILE A 44 -5.55 5.56 1.30
N GLU A 45 -6.11 6.68 1.67
CA GLU A 45 -5.53 7.62 2.62
C GLU A 45 -6.56 8.02 3.67
N ILE A 46 -6.19 7.90 4.94
CA ILE A 46 -7.07 8.20 6.08
C ILE A 46 -7.07 9.69 6.45
N ASP A 47 -6.03 10.41 6.09
CA ASP A 47 -5.92 11.85 6.33
C ASP A 47 -6.60 12.60 5.19
N LYS A 48 -7.65 13.39 5.54
CA LYS A 48 -8.45 14.08 4.54
C LYS A 48 -7.63 15.09 3.74
N ALA A 49 -6.75 15.85 4.38
CA ALA A 49 -5.93 16.84 3.69
C ALA A 49 -4.97 16.18 2.69
N LYS A 50 -4.35 15.07 3.06
CA LYS A 50 -3.49 14.31 2.16
C LYS A 50 -4.30 13.71 1.01
N ALA A 51 -5.46 13.15 1.29
CA ALA A 51 -6.32 12.57 0.26
C ALA A 51 -6.76 13.65 -0.75
N ASP A 52 -7.15 14.82 -0.28
CA ASP A 52 -7.54 15.92 -1.15
C ASP A 52 -6.36 16.40 -2.01
N ALA A 53 -5.16 16.50 -1.42
CA ALA A 53 -3.96 16.88 -2.16
C ALA A 53 -3.61 15.86 -3.26
N LEU A 54 -3.77 14.57 -2.99
CA LEU A 54 -3.55 13.52 -3.98
C LEU A 54 -4.55 13.62 -5.13
N LYS A 55 -5.82 13.86 -4.81
CA LYS A 55 -6.87 14.04 -5.83
C LYS A 55 -6.59 15.26 -6.71
N GLU A 56 -6.13 16.36 -6.13
CA GLU A 56 -5.75 17.56 -6.89
C GLU A 56 -4.61 17.30 -7.87
N LYS A 57 -3.73 16.37 -7.56
CA LYS A 57 -2.64 15.94 -8.46
C LYS A 57 -3.11 14.96 -9.52
N GLY A 58 -4.39 14.61 -9.54
CA GLY A 58 -4.93 13.64 -10.49
C GLY A 58 -4.66 12.19 -10.13
N ILE A 59 -4.30 11.90 -8.88
CA ILE A 59 -4.05 10.54 -8.40
C ILE A 59 -5.35 9.92 -7.91
N ASN A 60 -5.69 8.75 -8.42
CA ASN A 60 -6.85 7.98 -7.96
C ASN A 60 -6.70 7.72 -6.46
N THR A 61 -7.64 8.21 -5.67
CA THR A 61 -7.56 8.17 -4.22
C THR A 61 -8.92 7.89 -3.61
N VAL A 62 -8.95 7.01 -2.62
CA VAL A 62 -10.11 6.79 -1.75
C VAL A 62 -9.76 7.35 -0.38
N PHE A 63 -10.55 8.29 0.10
CA PHE A 63 -10.43 8.80 1.46
C PHE A 63 -11.12 7.83 2.41
N GLY A 64 -10.40 7.31 3.38
CA GLY A 64 -10.97 6.40 4.36
C GLY A 64 -9.94 5.54 5.06
N ASP A 65 -10.44 4.69 5.94
CA ASP A 65 -9.64 3.74 6.71
C ASP A 65 -9.60 2.40 5.97
N ALA A 66 -8.41 1.96 5.59
CA ALA A 66 -8.23 0.72 4.84
C ALA A 66 -8.55 -0.55 5.64
N THR A 67 -8.78 -0.45 6.95
CA THR A 67 -9.30 -1.59 7.73
C THR A 67 -10.78 -1.83 7.48
N SER A 68 -11.46 -0.88 6.85
CA SER A 68 -12.89 -0.98 6.51
C SER A 68 -13.08 -1.73 5.19
N SER A 69 -13.91 -2.76 5.22
CA SER A 69 -14.28 -3.50 3.99
C SER A 69 -14.92 -2.59 2.95
N ARG A 70 -15.73 -1.63 3.37
CA ARG A 70 -16.36 -0.66 2.47
C ARG A 70 -15.31 0.15 1.71
N VAL A 71 -14.30 0.65 2.41
CA VAL A 71 -13.22 1.43 1.81
C VAL A 71 -12.39 0.59 0.83
N LEU A 72 -12.07 -0.65 1.21
CA LEU A 72 -11.35 -1.56 0.32
C LEU A 72 -12.17 -1.86 -0.94
N LYS A 73 -13.48 -2.02 -0.82
CA LYS A 73 -14.36 -2.24 -1.96
C LYS A 73 -14.42 -1.01 -2.88
N GLU A 74 -14.46 0.19 -2.33
CA GLU A 74 -14.38 1.42 -3.11
C GLU A 74 -13.09 1.50 -3.91
N ALA A 75 -11.99 0.99 -3.35
CA ALA A 75 -10.70 0.90 -4.04
C ALA A 75 -10.63 -0.26 -5.05
N GLY A 76 -11.68 -1.04 -5.19
CA GLY A 76 -11.73 -2.14 -6.15
C GLY A 76 -10.96 -3.37 -5.73
N ILE A 77 -10.91 -3.69 -4.43
CA ILE A 77 -10.16 -4.83 -3.89
C ILE A 77 -10.50 -6.14 -4.58
N GLU A 78 -11.76 -6.33 -4.95
CA GLU A 78 -12.23 -7.57 -5.56
C GLU A 78 -11.70 -7.77 -6.98
N ARG A 79 -11.25 -6.68 -7.63
CA ARG A 79 -10.70 -6.69 -8.98
C ARG A 79 -9.20 -6.38 -9.02
N ALA A 80 -8.61 -6.06 -7.87
CA ALA A 80 -7.20 -5.68 -7.78
C ALA A 80 -6.28 -6.88 -7.92
N LYS A 81 -5.11 -6.66 -8.50
CA LYS A 81 -4.05 -7.65 -8.59
C LYS A 81 -3.27 -7.77 -7.29
N ALA A 82 -2.99 -6.63 -6.68
CA ALA A 82 -2.09 -6.56 -5.53
C ALA A 82 -2.45 -5.41 -4.61
N ILE A 83 -2.02 -5.52 -3.37
CA ILE A 83 -2.13 -4.46 -2.37
C ILE A 83 -0.80 -4.29 -1.65
N ALA A 84 -0.34 -3.04 -1.57
CA ALA A 84 0.82 -2.64 -0.78
C ALA A 84 0.31 -1.99 0.50
N ILE A 85 0.59 -2.60 1.63
CA ILE A 85 0.16 -2.11 2.94
C ILE A 85 1.37 -1.44 3.59
N ALA A 86 1.43 -0.12 3.52
CA ALA A 86 2.62 0.67 3.80
C ALA A 86 2.46 1.64 4.97
N THR A 87 1.57 1.36 5.92
CA THR A 87 1.43 2.19 7.12
C THR A 87 2.57 1.87 8.11
N ASP A 88 2.82 2.77 9.04
CA ASP A 88 3.84 2.58 10.08
C ASP A 88 3.32 1.83 11.32
N ASP A 89 2.05 1.47 11.33
CA ASP A 89 1.38 0.77 12.43
C ASP A 89 1.24 -0.72 12.10
N ASP A 90 1.98 -1.56 12.81
CA ASP A 90 2.01 -3.01 12.59
C ASP A 90 0.62 -3.66 12.77
N ALA A 91 -0.11 -3.27 13.80
CA ALA A 91 -1.44 -3.82 14.06
C ALA A 91 -2.41 -3.44 12.94
N LYS A 92 -2.36 -2.21 12.48
CA LYS A 92 -3.17 -1.73 11.37
C LYS A 92 -2.86 -2.50 10.10
N ASN A 93 -1.58 -2.73 9.82
CA ASN A 93 -1.15 -3.51 8.66
C ASN A 93 -1.72 -4.92 8.70
N LEU A 94 -1.74 -5.55 9.87
CA LEU A 94 -2.34 -6.87 10.04
C LEU A 94 -3.86 -6.86 9.77
N PHE A 95 -4.58 -5.88 10.32
CA PHE A 95 -6.02 -5.78 10.11
C PHE A 95 -6.37 -5.53 8.64
N ILE A 96 -5.61 -4.68 7.97
CA ILE A 96 -5.81 -4.44 6.52
C ILE A 96 -5.57 -5.73 5.74
N LEU A 97 -4.50 -6.47 6.06
CA LEU A 97 -4.19 -7.73 5.43
C LEU A 97 -5.33 -8.73 5.56
N ILE A 98 -5.86 -8.89 6.77
CA ILE A 98 -6.95 -9.82 7.04
C ILE A 98 -8.20 -9.43 6.23
N ALA A 99 -8.55 -8.16 6.22
CA ALA A 99 -9.71 -7.67 5.47
C ALA A 99 -9.51 -7.87 3.96
N ALA A 100 -8.34 -7.52 3.44
CA ALA A 100 -8.01 -7.69 2.01
C ALA A 100 -8.10 -9.16 1.58
N LYS A 101 -7.51 -10.04 2.36
CA LYS A 101 -7.50 -11.47 2.07
C LYS A 101 -8.89 -12.08 2.08
N SER A 102 -9.75 -11.61 2.98
CA SER A 102 -11.14 -12.10 3.06
C SER A 102 -11.98 -11.65 1.87
N LEU A 103 -11.68 -10.48 1.30
CA LEU A 103 -12.42 -9.93 0.15
C LEU A 103 -11.88 -10.41 -1.19
N ASN A 104 -10.61 -10.76 -1.24
CA ASN A 104 -9.96 -11.27 -2.45
C ASN A 104 -8.86 -12.26 -2.06
N SER A 105 -9.19 -13.55 -2.04
CA SER A 105 -8.27 -14.60 -1.58
C SER A 105 -7.04 -14.78 -2.47
N LYS A 106 -7.08 -14.26 -3.69
CA LYS A 106 -5.98 -14.39 -4.67
C LYS A 106 -5.08 -13.16 -4.73
N ILE A 107 -5.41 -12.12 -3.99
CA ILE A 107 -4.64 -10.87 -4.07
C ILE A 107 -3.20 -11.08 -3.58
N ILE A 108 -2.26 -10.46 -4.29
CA ILE A 108 -0.87 -10.40 -3.86
C ILE A 108 -0.76 -9.35 -2.77
N ILE A 109 -0.24 -9.73 -1.60
CA ILE A 109 -0.10 -8.82 -0.48
C ILE A 109 1.37 -8.60 -0.17
N ALA A 110 1.80 -7.35 -0.28
CA ALA A 110 3.11 -6.91 0.18
C ALA A 110 2.89 -5.89 1.30
N THR A 111 3.58 -6.06 2.40
CA THR A 111 3.43 -5.17 3.56
C THR A 111 4.77 -4.89 4.21
N ARG A 112 4.78 -4.01 5.19
CA ARG A 112 5.98 -3.73 5.99
C ARG A 112 5.72 -4.10 7.44
N ALA A 113 6.80 -4.37 8.16
CA ALA A 113 6.79 -4.66 9.60
C ALA A 113 7.93 -3.91 10.28
N ASN A 114 7.72 -3.52 11.53
CA ASN A 114 8.75 -2.83 12.31
C ASN A 114 9.72 -3.78 13.00
N THR A 115 9.32 -5.05 13.20
CA THR A 115 10.15 -6.05 13.87
C THR A 115 10.08 -7.40 13.17
N GLU A 116 11.04 -8.26 13.48
CA GLU A 116 11.08 -9.64 12.96
C GLU A 116 9.89 -10.48 13.45
N LEU A 117 9.47 -10.27 14.70
CA LEU A 117 8.31 -10.96 15.24
C LEU A 117 7.05 -10.65 14.45
N VAL A 118 6.81 -9.37 14.18
CA VAL A 118 5.65 -8.93 13.38
C VAL A 118 5.76 -9.42 11.94
N ARG A 119 6.95 -9.39 11.36
CA ARG A 119 7.19 -9.94 10.03
C ARG A 119 6.69 -11.38 9.94
N ASN A 120 7.06 -12.20 10.91
CA ASN A 120 6.66 -13.61 10.94
C ASN A 120 5.14 -13.75 11.09
N LYS A 121 4.51 -12.91 11.91
CA LYS A 121 3.04 -12.92 12.10
C LYS A 121 2.31 -12.52 10.84
N LEU A 122 2.79 -11.51 10.13
CA LEU A 122 2.19 -11.09 8.86
C LEU A 122 2.32 -12.17 7.79
N LYS A 123 3.44 -12.87 7.73
CA LYS A 123 3.61 -14.00 6.82
C LYS A 123 2.65 -15.14 7.15
N GLU A 124 2.51 -15.49 8.42
CA GLU A 124 1.55 -16.50 8.86
C GLU A 124 0.12 -16.12 8.49
N ALA A 125 -0.21 -14.83 8.51
CA ALA A 125 -1.53 -14.33 8.17
C ALA A 125 -1.79 -14.28 6.65
N GLY A 126 -0.77 -14.52 5.83
CA GLY A 126 -0.94 -14.62 4.38
C GLY A 126 -0.27 -13.55 3.54
N ALA A 127 0.63 -12.75 4.11
CA ALA A 127 1.43 -11.81 3.33
C ALA A 127 2.36 -12.59 2.39
N GLY A 128 2.38 -12.21 1.11
CA GLY A 128 3.30 -12.79 0.14
C GLY A 128 4.72 -12.29 0.33
N PHE A 129 4.86 -11.03 0.78
CA PHE A 129 6.15 -10.42 1.07
C PHE A 129 6.01 -9.44 2.23
N VAL A 130 7.00 -9.40 3.11
CA VAL A 130 7.06 -8.45 4.21
C VAL A 130 8.42 -7.75 4.22
N ALA A 131 8.41 -6.44 4.04
CA ALA A 131 9.61 -5.62 4.17
C ALA A 131 9.83 -5.24 5.63
N THR A 132 11.09 -5.23 6.06
CA THR A 132 11.49 -4.75 7.39
C THR A 132 12.49 -3.60 7.20
N PRO A 133 12.02 -2.38 6.94
CA PRO A 133 12.89 -1.28 6.50
C PRO A 133 14.00 -0.95 7.49
N ASN A 134 13.70 -0.95 8.78
CA ASN A 134 14.68 -0.62 9.82
C ASN A 134 15.80 -1.66 9.88
N LYS A 135 15.45 -2.94 9.78
CA LYS A 135 16.43 -4.04 9.75
C LYS A 135 17.30 -3.94 8.51
N SER A 136 16.69 -3.74 7.33
CA SER A 136 17.42 -3.64 6.06
C SER A 136 18.39 -2.47 6.05
N ALA A 137 17.94 -1.30 6.52
CA ALA A 137 18.81 -0.13 6.61
C ALA A 137 19.96 -0.36 7.57
N SER A 138 19.69 -0.96 8.72
CA SER A 138 20.73 -1.28 9.73
C SER A 138 21.78 -2.23 9.18
N GLU A 139 21.36 -3.25 8.44
CA GLU A 139 22.27 -4.22 7.84
C GLU A 139 23.12 -3.59 6.73
N GLU A 140 22.54 -2.72 5.92
CA GLU A 140 23.28 -1.99 4.89
C GLU A 140 24.38 -1.10 5.51
N LEU A 141 24.01 -0.33 6.53
CA LEU A 141 24.97 0.52 7.23
C LEU A 141 26.08 -0.30 7.91
N PHE A 142 25.69 -1.39 8.56
CA PHE A 142 26.67 -2.26 9.21
C PHE A 142 27.68 -2.84 8.22
N ARG A 143 27.21 -3.30 7.06
CA ARG A 143 28.12 -3.84 6.04
C ARG A 143 29.15 -2.81 5.59
N GLU A 144 28.72 -1.57 5.42
CA GLU A 144 29.64 -0.50 5.02
C GLU A 144 30.65 -0.17 6.12
N LEU A 145 30.18 -0.13 7.38
CA LEU A 145 31.04 0.17 8.54
C LEU A 145 32.08 -0.92 8.81
N THR A 146 31.82 -2.16 8.43
CA THR A 146 32.72 -3.29 8.68
C THR A 146 33.47 -3.76 7.44
N LYS A 147 33.36 -3.02 6.35
CA LYS A 147 34.03 -3.32 5.09
C LYS A 147 35.55 -3.30 5.26
N GLY A 148 36.19 -4.39 4.89
CA GLY A 148 37.63 -4.56 5.06
C GLY A 148 38.09 -5.01 6.45
N ALA A 149 37.14 -5.28 7.37
CA ALA A 149 37.46 -5.82 8.68
C ALA A 149 37.70 -7.34 8.63
#